data_6a9cbe63ed7aa367ad979672c52afa9d
#
_entry.id   6a9cbe63ed7aa367ad979672c52afa9d
#
_cell.length_a   1.000
_cell.length_b   1.000
_cell.length_c   1.000
_cell.angle_alpha   90.00
_cell.angle_beta   90.00
_cell.angle_gamma   90.00
#
_symmetry.space_group_name_H-M   'P 1'
#
loop_
_entity.id
_entity.type
_entity.pdbx_description
1 polymer ?
#
loop_
_entity_poly.entity_id
_entity_poly.type
_entity_poly.pdbx_seq_one_letter_code
_entity_poly.pdbx_strand_id
1 'polypeptide(L)'
;MPELPEVQTVINYLNPIVSNQTILDVQVYKDKLIKNVTVNQFIEQVKAQKILNLSRKGKYILFHLANQITMVAHLRMEGKFFIYDNLKLMRNHDYIIFKLSGGQFLVFNDTRQFGTFHIVKTSELNDLKELKKVAQDPLEANFNFDRMAHLILKSNKSIKTILLDQSIVSGLGNIYANEVLFATRINPLTKGKDLTIDQVKAIFQASKKILTKAIKYNGTTIHSFKFGNNQRGSFLDFLKVHFKAKQICSICLNHIIRFKDHGRSIYCCPVCQNLTAEQLAKINLEEVEETKL
;
A
#
# COMPACT_ATOMS: atom_id res chain seq x y z
N MET A 1 -2.49 -4.91 -5.05
CA MET A 1 -1.22 -4.45 -4.42
C MET A 1 -1.58 -3.88 -3.07
N PRO A 2 -0.97 -4.34 -1.97
CA PRO A 2 -1.15 -3.74 -0.66
C PRO A 2 -0.87 -2.23 -0.69
N GLU A 3 -1.80 -1.43 -0.18
CA GLU A 3 -1.67 0.00 0.03
C GLU A 3 -1.40 0.26 1.52
N LEU A 4 -1.41 1.50 1.98
CA LEU A 4 -1.08 1.84 3.37
C LEU A 4 -1.87 1.03 4.41
N PRO A 5 -3.22 0.87 4.31
CA PRO A 5 -3.97 0.12 5.32
C PRO A 5 -3.57 -1.35 5.40
N GLU A 6 -3.33 -2.00 4.26
CA GLU A 6 -2.90 -3.40 4.21
C GLU A 6 -1.50 -3.58 4.83
N VAL A 7 -0.57 -2.66 4.53
CA VAL A 7 0.78 -2.67 5.11
C VAL A 7 0.72 -2.45 6.62
N GLN A 8 -0.10 -1.50 7.09
CA GLN A 8 -0.28 -1.26 8.53
C GLN A 8 -0.90 -2.48 9.22
N THR A 9 -1.86 -3.14 8.58
CA THR A 9 -2.46 -4.38 9.09
C THR A 9 -1.42 -5.48 9.28
N VAL A 10 -0.53 -5.66 8.30
CA VAL A 10 0.58 -6.63 8.41
C VAL A 10 1.49 -6.28 9.59
N ILE A 11 1.83 -5.01 9.77
CA ILE A 11 2.64 -4.55 10.90
C ILE A 11 1.92 -4.81 12.22
N ASN A 12 0.65 -4.45 12.34
CA ASN A 12 -0.14 -4.65 13.56
C ASN A 12 -0.22 -6.12 13.96
N TYR A 13 -0.29 -7.02 12.96
CA TYR A 13 -0.28 -8.46 13.19
C TYR A 13 1.11 -8.97 13.58
N LEU A 14 2.15 -8.59 12.85
CA LEU A 14 3.50 -9.13 13.07
C LEU A 14 4.17 -8.56 14.32
N ASN A 15 4.03 -7.26 14.56
CA ASN A 15 4.79 -6.57 15.59
C ASN A 15 4.71 -7.21 16.99
N PRO A 16 3.54 -7.61 17.53
CA PRO A 16 3.46 -8.28 18.82
C PRO A 16 4.10 -9.68 18.81
N ILE A 17 4.24 -10.33 17.66
CA ILE A 17 4.79 -11.68 17.54
C ILE A 17 6.31 -11.66 17.41
N VAL A 18 6.84 -10.77 16.54
CA VAL A 18 8.26 -10.79 16.18
C VAL A 18 9.10 -9.81 17.00
N SER A 19 8.50 -8.78 17.62
CA SER A 19 9.24 -7.85 18.46
C SER A 19 9.86 -8.54 19.66
N ASN A 20 11.08 -8.14 19.98
CA ASN A 20 11.92 -8.75 21.00
C ASN A 20 12.40 -10.18 20.69
N GLN A 21 12.06 -10.76 19.53
CA GLN A 21 12.62 -12.03 19.07
C GLN A 21 13.99 -11.80 18.42
N THR A 22 14.90 -12.75 18.64
CA THR A 22 16.19 -12.80 17.94
C THR A 22 16.04 -13.65 16.68
N ILE A 23 16.56 -13.18 15.58
CA ILE A 23 16.64 -13.95 14.33
C ILE A 23 17.82 -14.92 14.44
N LEU A 24 17.55 -16.19 14.72
CA LEU A 24 18.58 -17.22 14.91
C LEU A 24 19.22 -17.65 13.61
N ASP A 25 18.45 -17.68 12.52
CA ASP A 25 18.92 -18.08 11.21
C ASP A 25 18.05 -17.46 10.11
N VAL A 26 18.65 -17.33 8.90
CA VAL A 26 17.97 -16.78 7.72
C VAL A 26 18.26 -17.66 6.52
N GLN A 27 17.22 -18.06 5.79
CA GLN A 27 17.33 -18.78 4.53
C GLN A 27 16.69 -17.96 3.41
N VAL A 28 17.41 -17.79 2.30
CA VAL A 28 16.96 -17.03 1.13
C VAL A 28 16.96 -17.97 -0.08
N TYR A 29 15.78 -18.27 -0.60
CA TYR A 29 15.60 -19.15 -1.78
C TYR A 29 15.43 -18.37 -3.09
N LYS A 30 15.42 -17.02 -3.03
CA LYS A 30 15.25 -16.18 -4.21
C LYS A 30 16.06 -14.89 -4.08
N ASP A 31 17.26 -14.90 -4.61
CA ASP A 31 18.27 -13.83 -4.47
C ASP A 31 17.76 -12.48 -4.96
N LYS A 32 17.00 -12.46 -6.05
CA LYS A 32 16.48 -11.22 -6.66
C LYS A 32 15.58 -10.39 -5.74
N LEU A 33 15.10 -10.95 -4.63
CA LEU A 33 14.31 -10.20 -3.64
C LEU A 33 15.20 -9.30 -2.78
N ILE A 34 16.48 -9.63 -2.61
CA ILE A 34 17.48 -8.80 -1.93
C ILE A 34 18.04 -7.79 -2.93
N LYS A 35 18.15 -6.50 -2.55
CA LYS A 35 18.38 -5.43 -3.54
C LYS A 35 19.73 -4.71 -3.43
N ASN A 36 20.07 -4.18 -2.29
CA ASN A 36 21.24 -3.29 -2.16
C ASN A 36 22.49 -3.97 -1.59
N VAL A 37 22.39 -5.25 -1.26
CA VAL A 37 23.50 -6.06 -0.74
C VAL A 37 23.43 -7.46 -1.37
N THR A 38 24.49 -8.24 -1.24
CA THR A 38 24.45 -9.67 -1.62
C THR A 38 23.62 -10.47 -0.61
N VAL A 39 23.18 -11.67 -1.01
CA VAL A 39 22.43 -12.57 -0.09
C VAL A 39 23.26 -12.90 1.16
N ASN A 40 24.56 -13.17 1.00
CA ASN A 40 25.43 -13.47 2.12
C ASN A 40 25.53 -12.28 3.08
N GLN A 41 25.74 -11.07 2.56
CA GLN A 41 25.76 -9.86 3.37
C GLN A 41 24.43 -9.61 4.07
N PHE A 42 23.31 -9.89 3.40
CA PHE A 42 21.98 -9.80 4.00
C PHE A 42 21.85 -10.76 5.19
N ILE A 43 22.23 -12.03 5.01
CA ILE A 43 22.16 -13.05 6.06
C ILE A 43 23.06 -12.64 7.25
N GLU A 44 24.30 -12.25 7.00
CA GLU A 44 25.27 -11.86 8.02
C GLU A 44 24.78 -10.66 8.87
N GLN A 45 24.17 -9.66 8.23
CA GLN A 45 23.68 -8.46 8.92
C GLN A 45 22.39 -8.67 9.70
N VAL A 46 21.60 -9.67 9.34
CA VAL A 46 20.29 -9.94 9.97
C VAL A 46 20.34 -11.08 10.99
N LYS A 47 21.19 -12.10 10.77
CA LYS A 47 21.37 -13.22 11.68
C LYS A 47 21.92 -12.76 13.03
N ALA A 48 21.46 -13.40 14.09
CA ALA A 48 21.73 -13.10 15.49
C ALA A 48 21.24 -11.71 15.95
N GLN A 49 20.48 -10.97 15.14
CA GLN A 49 19.95 -9.68 15.52
C GLN A 49 18.56 -9.80 16.15
N LYS A 50 18.35 -9.00 17.22
CA LYS A 50 17.05 -8.86 17.86
C LYS A 50 16.20 -7.86 17.05
N ILE A 51 14.96 -8.22 16.75
CA ILE A 51 13.97 -7.31 16.19
C ILE A 51 13.45 -6.44 17.34
N LEU A 52 13.67 -5.13 17.29
CA LEU A 52 13.20 -4.19 18.31
C LEU A 52 11.70 -3.91 18.15
N ASN A 53 11.33 -3.47 16.96
CA ASN A 53 9.94 -3.18 16.58
C ASN A 53 9.80 -3.11 15.06
N LEU A 54 8.55 -3.00 14.61
CA LEU A 54 8.21 -2.70 13.23
C LEU A 54 7.57 -1.33 13.13
N SER A 55 7.90 -0.60 12.06
CA SER A 55 7.23 0.66 11.70
C SER A 55 6.95 0.72 10.21
N ARG A 56 6.31 1.80 9.74
CA ARG A 56 5.95 1.98 8.35
C ARG A 56 6.49 3.31 7.81
N LYS A 57 6.90 3.31 6.53
CA LYS A 57 7.06 4.53 5.74
C LYS A 57 6.34 4.33 4.40
N GLY A 58 5.24 5.07 4.17
CA GLY A 58 4.38 4.85 3.02
C GLY A 58 3.85 3.41 2.95
N LYS A 59 4.29 2.65 1.96
CA LYS A 59 3.93 1.23 1.75
C LYS A 59 5.07 0.25 2.06
N TYR A 60 6.10 0.72 2.76
CA TYR A 60 7.25 -0.09 3.21
C TYR A 60 7.08 -0.49 4.66
N ILE A 61 7.48 -1.72 4.99
CA ILE A 61 7.61 -2.23 6.35
C ILE A 61 9.09 -2.08 6.76
N LEU A 62 9.33 -1.49 7.90
CA LEU A 62 10.65 -1.27 8.48
C LEU A 62 10.79 -2.16 9.70
N PHE A 63 11.71 -3.13 9.64
CA PHE A 63 12.10 -3.97 10.77
C PHE A 63 13.34 -3.33 11.41
N HIS A 64 13.21 -2.75 12.59
CA HIS A 64 14.31 -2.14 13.32
C HIS A 64 15.05 -3.20 14.11
N LEU A 65 16.36 -3.36 13.85
CA LEU A 65 17.20 -4.38 14.48
C LEU A 65 18.13 -3.75 15.52
N ALA A 66 18.57 -4.55 16.50
CA ALA A 66 19.36 -4.08 17.65
C ALA A 66 20.77 -3.54 17.29
N ASN A 67 21.32 -3.97 16.15
CA ASN A 67 22.64 -3.50 15.65
C ASN A 67 22.57 -2.18 14.87
N GLN A 68 21.54 -1.36 15.07
CA GLN A 68 21.31 -0.11 14.34
C GLN A 68 21.12 -0.30 12.82
N ILE A 69 20.69 -1.46 12.42
CA ILE A 69 20.30 -1.77 11.04
C ILE A 69 18.77 -1.76 10.95
N THR A 70 18.26 -1.27 9.83
CA THR A 70 16.86 -1.41 9.47
C THR A 70 16.74 -2.26 8.22
N MET A 71 15.99 -3.37 8.33
CA MET A 71 15.58 -4.17 7.17
C MET A 71 14.28 -3.56 6.62
N VAL A 72 14.32 -3.15 5.36
CA VAL A 72 13.21 -2.47 4.65
C VAL A 72 12.57 -3.44 3.68
N ALA A 73 11.32 -3.81 3.93
CA ALA A 73 10.56 -4.72 3.07
C ALA A 73 9.43 -3.99 2.32
N HIS A 74 9.22 -4.35 1.05
CA HIS A 74 8.07 -3.89 0.27
C HIS A 74 7.31 -5.08 -0.31
N LEU A 75 6.03 -5.20 0.02
CA LEU A 75 5.20 -6.33 -0.39
C LEU A 75 4.89 -6.37 -1.89
N ARG A 76 4.96 -5.23 -2.58
CA ARG A 76 4.59 -5.09 -3.99
C ARG A 76 3.16 -5.60 -4.28
N MET A 77 3.00 -6.55 -5.21
CA MET A 77 1.67 -6.99 -5.65
C MET A 77 1.10 -8.13 -4.81
N GLU A 78 1.95 -9.10 -4.44
CA GLU A 78 1.52 -10.39 -3.88
C GLU A 78 2.32 -10.81 -2.64
N GLY A 79 3.33 -10.03 -2.23
CA GLY A 79 4.14 -10.33 -1.05
C GLY A 79 3.30 -10.41 0.22
N LYS A 80 3.57 -11.41 1.04
CA LYS A 80 2.88 -11.72 2.30
C LYS A 80 3.88 -12.20 3.33
N PHE A 81 3.56 -11.98 4.58
CA PHE A 81 4.26 -12.60 5.70
C PHE A 81 3.37 -13.62 6.40
N PHE A 82 3.94 -14.76 6.73
CA PHE A 82 3.31 -15.81 7.53
C PHE A 82 4.17 -16.12 8.76
N ILE A 83 3.52 -16.60 9.81
CA ILE A 83 4.19 -17.18 10.99
C ILE A 83 3.89 -18.68 10.98
N TYR A 84 4.95 -19.49 11.00
CA TYR A 84 4.84 -20.94 11.06
C TYR A 84 5.46 -21.46 12.36
N ASP A 85 4.83 -22.45 12.97
CA ASP A 85 5.37 -23.14 14.15
C ASP A 85 6.40 -24.23 13.74
N ASN A 86 6.33 -24.72 12.49
CA ASN A 86 7.34 -25.59 11.92
C ASN A 86 7.39 -25.47 10.40
N LEU A 87 8.52 -25.89 9.79
CA LEU A 87 8.77 -25.79 8.36
C LEU A 87 7.99 -26.80 7.50
N LYS A 88 7.31 -27.81 8.10
CA LYS A 88 6.41 -28.70 7.36
C LYS A 88 5.20 -27.94 6.80
N LEU A 89 4.92 -26.73 7.29
CA LEU A 89 3.87 -25.84 6.82
C LEU A 89 4.29 -24.99 5.62
N MET A 90 5.53 -25.13 5.14
CA MET A 90 6.02 -24.36 3.98
C MET A 90 5.15 -24.59 2.75
N ARG A 91 4.97 -23.53 2.00
CA ARG A 91 4.17 -23.46 0.78
C ARG A 91 5.05 -23.15 -0.42
N ASN A 92 4.53 -23.40 -1.60
CA ASN A 92 5.12 -22.85 -2.82
C ASN A 92 5.25 -21.33 -2.71
N HIS A 93 6.39 -20.79 -3.17
CA HIS A 93 6.71 -19.36 -3.15
C HIS A 93 7.10 -18.78 -1.77
N ASP A 94 7.40 -19.61 -0.77
CA ASP A 94 8.06 -19.19 0.45
C ASP A 94 9.56 -18.99 0.15
N TYR A 95 10.00 -17.73 0.10
CA TYR A 95 11.33 -17.42 -0.45
C TYR A 95 12.33 -16.88 0.57
N ILE A 96 11.87 -16.31 1.67
CA ILE A 96 12.77 -15.88 2.74
C ILE A 96 12.18 -16.37 4.06
N ILE A 97 13.02 -17.06 4.85
CA ILE A 97 12.64 -17.66 6.12
C ILE A 97 13.55 -17.13 7.20
N PHE A 98 12.97 -16.56 8.24
CA PHE A 98 13.67 -16.12 9.43
C PHE A 98 13.26 -17.04 10.60
N LYS A 99 14.23 -17.78 11.15
CA LYS A 99 14.04 -18.59 12.36
C LYS A 99 14.12 -17.69 13.57
N LEU A 100 13.07 -17.64 14.39
CA LEU A 100 12.99 -16.77 15.56
C LEU A 100 13.33 -17.53 16.85
N SER A 101 13.81 -16.81 17.85
CA SER A 101 14.20 -17.38 19.17
C SER A 101 13.03 -18.00 19.94
N GLY A 102 11.79 -17.60 19.66
CA GLY A 102 10.57 -18.21 20.21
C GLY A 102 10.18 -19.55 19.57
N GLY A 103 11.01 -20.09 18.67
CA GLY A 103 10.76 -21.36 17.99
C GLY A 103 9.93 -21.25 16.71
N GLN A 104 9.36 -20.10 16.42
CA GLN A 104 8.56 -19.84 15.22
C GLN A 104 9.42 -19.38 14.03
N PHE A 105 8.82 -19.40 12.86
CA PHE A 105 9.42 -18.95 11.61
C PHE A 105 8.59 -17.82 11.02
N LEU A 106 9.23 -16.66 10.80
CA LEU A 106 8.67 -15.59 9.98
C LEU A 106 9.03 -15.88 8.52
N VAL A 107 8.05 -16.02 7.66
CA VAL A 107 8.24 -16.45 6.28
C VAL A 107 7.66 -15.43 5.32
N PHE A 108 8.45 -15.03 4.32
CA PHE A 108 8.00 -14.18 3.23
C PHE A 108 7.63 -15.02 2.00
N ASN A 109 6.37 -14.94 1.61
CA ASN A 109 5.79 -15.60 0.44
C ASN A 109 5.46 -14.58 -0.64
N ASP A 110 5.81 -14.84 -1.90
CA ASP A 110 5.47 -13.94 -3.01
C ASP A 110 5.35 -14.69 -4.35
N THR A 111 4.14 -15.00 -4.77
CA THR A 111 3.85 -15.70 -6.01
C THR A 111 4.39 -14.99 -7.25
N ARG A 112 4.44 -13.66 -7.24
CA ARG A 112 4.94 -12.83 -8.37
C ARG A 112 6.41 -12.48 -8.27
N GLN A 113 7.04 -12.69 -7.13
CA GLN A 113 8.47 -12.42 -6.89
C GLN A 113 8.88 -10.96 -7.19
N PHE A 114 8.02 -10.01 -6.87
CA PHE A 114 8.27 -8.58 -7.02
C PHE A 114 8.61 -7.88 -5.70
N GLY A 115 8.37 -8.55 -4.58
CA GLY A 115 8.76 -8.07 -3.27
C GLY A 115 10.24 -7.70 -3.20
N THR A 116 10.58 -6.77 -2.33
CA THR A 116 11.95 -6.29 -2.20
C THR A 116 12.36 -6.17 -0.75
N PHE A 117 13.62 -6.51 -0.48
CA PHE A 117 14.28 -6.33 0.81
C PHE A 117 15.55 -5.54 0.62
N HIS A 118 15.76 -4.56 1.51
CA HIS A 118 16.96 -3.75 1.57
C HIS A 118 17.47 -3.77 3.02
N ILE A 119 18.77 -3.63 3.17
CA ILE A 119 19.42 -3.43 4.48
C ILE A 119 20.10 -2.08 4.47
N VAL A 120 19.89 -1.29 5.52
CA VAL A 120 20.48 0.04 5.65
C VAL A 120 20.76 0.34 7.12
N LYS A 121 21.81 1.10 7.41
CA LYS A 121 21.96 1.67 8.75
C LYS A 121 20.76 2.56 9.07
N THR A 122 20.23 2.45 10.29
CA THR A 122 19.04 3.20 10.70
C THR A 122 19.24 4.73 10.55
N SER A 123 20.45 5.22 10.77
CA SER A 123 20.81 6.64 10.55
C SER A 123 20.75 7.07 9.08
N GLU A 124 20.93 6.14 8.13
CA GLU A 124 20.93 6.38 6.68
C GLU A 124 19.58 6.03 6.02
N LEU A 125 18.56 5.70 6.81
CA LEU A 125 17.26 5.23 6.30
C LEU A 125 16.60 6.21 5.30
N ASN A 126 16.76 7.51 5.54
CA ASN A 126 16.18 8.54 4.67
C ASN A 126 16.97 8.74 3.37
N ASP A 127 18.19 8.25 3.29
CA ASP A 127 19.04 8.32 2.10
C ASP A 127 18.86 7.12 1.18
N LEU A 128 18.22 6.06 1.67
CA LEU A 128 17.88 4.90 0.84
C LEU A 128 17.05 5.36 -0.36
N LYS A 129 17.53 5.06 -1.58
CA LYS A 129 16.94 5.50 -2.86
C LYS A 129 15.43 5.28 -2.93
N GLU A 130 14.97 4.15 -2.42
CA GLU A 130 13.57 3.73 -2.42
C GLU A 130 12.72 4.56 -1.46
N LEU A 131 13.30 5.04 -0.37
CA LEU A 131 12.60 5.81 0.67
C LEU A 131 12.78 7.33 0.54
N LYS A 132 13.88 7.78 -0.08
CA LYS A 132 14.23 9.21 -0.22
C LYS A 132 13.12 10.03 -0.85
N LYS A 133 12.39 9.45 -1.81
CA LYS A 133 11.29 10.12 -2.52
C LYS A 133 9.91 9.84 -1.94
N VAL A 134 9.81 9.02 -0.90
CA VAL A 134 8.51 8.71 -0.29
C VAL A 134 8.11 9.88 0.61
N ALA A 135 7.06 10.59 0.20
CA ALA A 135 6.48 11.67 0.98
C ALA A 135 5.82 11.16 2.26
N GLN A 136 5.46 12.08 3.13
CA GLN A 136 4.60 11.78 4.28
C GLN A 136 3.25 11.22 3.82
N ASP A 137 2.67 10.36 4.63
CA ASP A 137 1.30 9.91 4.42
C ASP A 137 0.30 10.70 5.30
N PRO A 138 -0.98 10.71 4.93
CA PRO A 138 -1.98 11.55 5.60
C PRO A 138 -2.21 11.23 7.09
N LEU A 139 -1.70 10.10 7.58
CA LEU A 139 -1.86 9.69 8.99
C LEU A 139 -0.70 10.13 9.88
N GLU A 140 0.38 10.65 9.31
CA GLU A 140 1.51 11.16 10.09
C GLU A 140 1.10 12.42 10.87
N ALA A 141 1.49 12.48 12.15
CA ALA A 141 1.10 13.57 13.05
C ALA A 141 1.62 14.95 12.59
N ASN A 142 2.82 14.95 12.00
CA ASN A 142 3.51 16.15 11.50
C ASN A 142 3.36 16.34 9.98
N PHE A 143 2.24 15.88 9.40
CA PHE A 143 2.01 15.96 7.95
C PHE A 143 2.06 17.41 7.46
N ASN A 144 2.89 17.69 6.48
CA ASN A 144 3.03 18.99 5.87
C ASN A 144 1.98 19.18 4.75
N PHE A 145 0.80 19.69 5.14
CA PHE A 145 -0.30 19.94 4.21
C PHE A 145 0.07 20.97 3.14
N ASP A 146 0.76 22.07 3.52
CA ASP A 146 1.09 23.16 2.58
C ASP A 146 2.00 22.68 1.46
N ARG A 147 2.98 21.82 1.78
CA ARG A 147 3.82 21.18 0.77
C ARG A 147 2.98 20.34 -0.20
N MET A 148 2.09 19.49 0.31
CA MET A 148 1.22 18.66 -0.54
C MET A 148 0.33 19.54 -1.43
N ALA A 149 -0.34 20.54 -0.86
CA ALA A 149 -1.23 21.44 -1.58
C ALA A 149 -0.49 22.20 -2.69
N HIS A 150 0.69 22.75 -2.37
CA HIS A 150 1.52 23.43 -3.35
C HIS A 150 1.89 22.52 -4.56
N LEU A 151 2.30 21.27 -4.30
CA LEU A 151 2.64 20.34 -5.35
C LEU A 151 1.42 19.93 -6.20
N ILE A 152 0.26 19.78 -5.58
CA ILE A 152 -0.99 19.49 -6.29
C ILE A 152 -1.37 20.67 -7.18
N LEU A 153 -1.49 21.87 -6.62
CA LEU A 153 -1.99 23.06 -7.30
C LEU A 153 -1.07 23.57 -8.44
N LYS A 154 0.20 23.16 -8.47
CA LYS A 154 1.11 23.43 -9.59
C LYS A 154 1.09 22.36 -10.69
N SER A 155 0.39 21.26 -10.49
CA SER A 155 0.48 20.10 -11.40
C SER A 155 -0.50 20.18 -12.57
N ASN A 156 -0.01 19.90 -13.78
CA ASN A 156 -0.85 19.69 -14.97
C ASN A 156 -1.40 18.25 -15.09
N LYS A 157 -0.99 17.32 -14.20
CA LYS A 157 -1.49 15.94 -14.20
C LYS A 157 -2.90 15.89 -13.61
N SER A 158 -3.66 14.84 -13.95
CA SER A 158 -4.96 14.57 -13.32
C SER A 158 -4.77 14.33 -11.81
N ILE A 159 -5.76 14.76 -11.02
CA ILE A 159 -5.71 14.57 -9.55
C ILE A 159 -5.58 13.10 -9.18
N LYS A 160 -6.21 12.19 -9.95
CA LYS A 160 -6.02 10.75 -9.75
C LYS A 160 -4.56 10.33 -9.90
N THR A 161 -3.88 10.80 -10.94
CA THR A 161 -2.46 10.51 -11.18
C THR A 161 -1.58 11.10 -10.07
N ILE A 162 -1.90 12.30 -9.60
CA ILE A 162 -1.18 12.96 -8.49
C ILE A 162 -1.30 12.16 -7.19
N LEU A 163 -2.49 11.69 -6.85
CA LEU A 163 -2.73 10.90 -5.63
C LEU A 163 -2.04 9.52 -5.64
N LEU A 164 -1.66 9.02 -6.81
CA LEU A 164 -0.87 7.81 -6.95
C LEU A 164 0.64 8.03 -6.84
N ASP A 165 1.09 9.29 -6.94
CA ASP A 165 2.49 9.67 -6.85
C ASP A 165 2.96 9.71 -5.40
N GLN A 166 3.70 8.68 -4.99
CA GLN A 166 4.19 8.52 -3.62
C GLN A 166 5.19 9.61 -3.20
N SER A 167 5.66 10.45 -4.12
CA SER A 167 6.51 11.60 -3.81
C SER A 167 5.72 12.86 -3.42
N ILE A 168 4.42 12.89 -3.68
CA ILE A 168 3.52 14.00 -3.34
C ILE A 168 2.78 13.68 -2.04
N VAL A 169 2.10 12.54 -2.02
CA VAL A 169 1.43 11.96 -0.84
C VAL A 169 1.62 10.45 -0.87
N SER A 170 2.13 9.86 0.19
CA SER A 170 2.37 8.42 0.20
C SER A 170 1.19 7.63 0.78
N GLY A 171 1.21 6.32 0.55
CA GLY A 171 0.25 5.39 1.13
C GLY A 171 -0.99 5.14 0.28
N LEU A 172 -1.50 6.14 -0.44
CA LEU A 172 -2.63 5.97 -1.35
C LEU A 172 -2.19 5.15 -2.59
N GLY A 173 -3.05 4.25 -3.00
CA GLY A 173 -2.93 3.54 -4.27
C GLY A 173 -4.24 3.60 -5.04
N ASN A 174 -4.47 2.63 -5.93
CA ASN A 174 -5.60 2.70 -6.85
C ASN A 174 -6.96 2.59 -6.17
N ILE A 175 -7.05 1.78 -5.11
CA ILE A 175 -8.29 1.56 -4.35
C ILE A 175 -8.68 2.86 -3.64
N TYR A 176 -7.82 3.29 -2.73
CA TYR A 176 -8.15 4.40 -1.84
C TYR A 176 -8.19 5.75 -2.55
N ALA A 177 -7.42 5.96 -3.63
CA ALA A 177 -7.54 7.18 -4.41
C ALA A 177 -8.89 7.29 -5.15
N ASN A 178 -9.48 6.18 -5.65
CA ASN A 178 -10.84 6.21 -6.19
C ASN A 178 -11.87 6.55 -5.11
N GLU A 179 -11.77 5.92 -3.94
CA GLU A 179 -12.69 6.15 -2.83
C GLU A 179 -12.62 7.59 -2.29
N VAL A 180 -11.41 8.15 -2.19
CA VAL A 180 -11.19 9.54 -1.76
C VAL A 180 -11.83 10.52 -2.75
N LEU A 181 -11.60 10.34 -4.04
CA LEU A 181 -12.16 11.23 -5.07
C LEU A 181 -13.68 11.12 -5.17
N PHE A 182 -14.24 9.93 -4.96
CA PHE A 182 -15.69 9.76 -4.87
C PHE A 182 -16.25 10.45 -3.61
N ALA A 183 -15.65 10.25 -2.46
CA ALA A 183 -16.09 10.87 -1.20
C ALA A 183 -16.07 12.40 -1.25
N THR A 184 -15.15 12.98 -2.01
CA THR A 184 -15.02 14.45 -2.20
C THR A 184 -15.79 14.96 -3.42
N ARG A 185 -16.43 14.08 -4.20
CA ARG A 185 -17.13 14.40 -5.45
C ARG A 185 -16.25 15.12 -6.49
N ILE A 186 -14.96 14.86 -6.47
CA ILE A 186 -14.01 15.47 -7.39
C ILE A 186 -13.84 14.54 -8.60
N ASN A 187 -13.92 15.15 -9.79
CA ASN A 187 -13.67 14.46 -11.06
C ASN A 187 -12.21 13.98 -11.10
N PRO A 188 -11.96 12.67 -11.27
CA PRO A 188 -10.60 12.10 -11.24
C PRO A 188 -9.68 12.65 -12.33
N LEU A 189 -10.25 13.19 -13.42
CA LEU A 189 -9.52 13.77 -14.55
C LEU A 189 -9.21 15.26 -14.37
N THR A 190 -9.73 15.93 -13.33
CA THR A 190 -9.42 17.33 -13.04
C THR A 190 -7.91 17.48 -12.84
N LYS A 191 -7.29 18.44 -13.52
CA LYS A 191 -5.87 18.74 -13.33
C LYS A 191 -5.65 19.35 -11.95
N GLY A 192 -4.51 19.07 -11.35
CA GLY A 192 -4.20 19.60 -10.01
C GLY A 192 -4.30 21.12 -9.93
N LYS A 193 -3.80 21.82 -10.97
CA LYS A 193 -3.85 23.31 -11.04
C LYS A 193 -5.27 23.89 -11.13
N ASP A 194 -6.25 23.10 -11.53
CA ASP A 194 -7.64 23.54 -11.70
C ASP A 194 -8.46 23.27 -10.42
N LEU A 195 -7.85 22.73 -9.37
CA LEU A 195 -8.47 22.54 -8.06
C LEU A 195 -8.37 23.81 -7.19
N THR A 196 -9.34 23.99 -6.31
CA THR A 196 -9.25 25.00 -5.24
C THR A 196 -8.51 24.43 -4.03
N ILE A 197 -8.01 25.31 -3.17
CA ILE A 197 -7.36 24.91 -1.91
C ILE A 197 -8.34 24.14 -1.01
N ASP A 198 -9.63 24.49 -1.01
CA ASP A 198 -10.65 23.80 -0.22
C ASP A 198 -10.94 22.40 -0.73
N GLN A 199 -10.88 22.18 -2.05
CA GLN A 199 -10.94 20.84 -2.64
C GLN A 199 -9.72 19.98 -2.22
N VAL A 200 -8.54 20.57 -2.20
CA VAL A 200 -7.32 19.87 -1.73
C VAL A 200 -7.43 19.55 -0.23
N LYS A 201 -7.97 20.45 0.61
CA LYS A 201 -8.25 20.18 2.03
C LYS A 201 -9.25 19.03 2.18
N ALA A 202 -10.33 19.03 1.39
CA ALA A 202 -11.32 17.95 1.40
C ALA A 202 -10.69 16.61 1.03
N ILE A 203 -9.83 16.55 0.00
CA ILE A 203 -9.07 15.34 -0.38
C ILE A 203 -8.23 14.83 0.79
N PHE A 204 -7.48 15.73 1.45
CA PHE A 204 -6.65 15.36 2.61
C PHE A 204 -7.48 14.79 3.75
N GLN A 205 -8.57 15.45 4.13
CA GLN A 205 -9.45 15.01 5.20
C GLN A 205 -10.12 13.67 4.88
N ALA A 206 -10.61 13.50 3.63
CA ALA A 206 -11.19 12.26 3.17
C ALA A 206 -10.16 11.13 3.17
N SER A 207 -8.92 11.39 2.73
CA SER A 207 -7.82 10.43 2.76
C SER A 207 -7.56 9.94 4.18
N LYS A 208 -7.43 10.86 5.13
CA LYS A 208 -7.22 10.52 6.54
C LYS A 208 -8.36 9.67 7.09
N LYS A 209 -9.61 10.08 6.88
CA LYS A 209 -10.81 9.36 7.35
C LYS A 209 -10.91 7.95 6.76
N ILE A 210 -10.72 7.81 5.44
CA ILE A 210 -10.85 6.55 4.74
C ILE A 210 -9.73 5.58 5.12
N LEU A 211 -8.47 6.05 5.15
CA LEU A 211 -7.33 5.22 5.53
C LEU A 211 -7.42 4.74 6.99
N THR A 212 -7.80 5.62 7.92
CA THR A 212 -8.01 5.24 9.32
C THR A 212 -9.10 4.17 9.46
N LYS A 213 -10.23 4.37 8.75
CA LYS A 213 -11.31 3.38 8.75
C LYS A 213 -10.84 2.06 8.13
N ALA A 214 -10.10 2.11 7.03
CA ALA A 214 -9.59 0.91 6.36
C ALA A 214 -8.64 0.11 7.26
N ILE A 215 -7.76 0.77 8.01
CA ILE A 215 -6.91 0.10 9.01
C ILE A 215 -7.75 -0.60 10.07
N LYS A 216 -8.78 0.06 10.60
CA LYS A 216 -9.69 -0.53 11.60
C LYS A 216 -10.34 -1.84 11.12
N TYR A 217 -10.60 -1.96 9.81
CA TYR A 217 -11.18 -3.14 9.17
C TYR A 217 -10.12 -4.03 8.49
N ASN A 218 -8.85 -3.93 8.88
CA ASN A 218 -7.74 -4.73 8.38
C ASN A 218 -7.50 -4.65 6.87
N GLY A 219 -7.80 -3.50 6.26
CA GLY A 219 -7.61 -3.28 4.82
C GLY A 219 -8.62 -3.98 3.93
N THR A 220 -8.37 -3.92 2.63
CA THR A 220 -9.22 -4.48 1.59
C THR A 220 -8.63 -5.77 1.06
N THR A 221 -9.31 -6.90 1.23
CA THR A 221 -8.93 -8.16 0.59
C THR A 221 -9.71 -8.33 -0.71
N ILE A 222 -9.03 -8.22 -1.86
CA ILE A 222 -9.66 -8.34 -3.17
C ILE A 222 -9.43 -9.71 -3.78
N HIS A 223 -8.19 -10.17 -3.85
CA HIS A 223 -7.85 -11.49 -4.40
C HIS A 223 -6.93 -12.26 -3.46
N SER A 224 -5.76 -11.73 -3.20
CA SER A 224 -4.66 -12.47 -2.61
C SER A 224 -4.16 -11.89 -1.30
N PHE A 225 -4.55 -10.64 -0.94
CA PHE A 225 -4.11 -10.06 0.32
C PHE A 225 -4.66 -10.88 1.48
N LYS A 226 -3.73 -11.40 2.26
CA LYS A 226 -3.98 -12.13 3.49
C LYS A 226 -2.89 -11.76 4.48
N PHE A 227 -3.18 -11.78 5.74
CA PHE A 227 -2.21 -11.60 6.80
C PHE A 227 -2.40 -12.70 7.85
N GLY A 228 -1.36 -12.97 8.64
CA GLY A 228 -1.40 -14.04 9.62
C GLY A 228 -1.81 -15.40 9.04
N ASN A 229 -2.60 -16.14 9.78
CA ASN A 229 -3.09 -17.46 9.38
C ASN A 229 -4.24 -17.38 8.37
N ASN A 230 -4.00 -16.76 7.21
CA ASN A 230 -4.98 -16.56 6.13
C ASN A 230 -6.16 -15.63 6.46
N GLN A 231 -6.01 -14.74 7.43
CA GLN A 231 -7.02 -13.73 7.74
C GLN A 231 -7.19 -12.75 6.59
N ARG A 232 -8.40 -12.25 6.41
CA ARG A 232 -8.78 -11.30 5.35
C ARG A 232 -9.21 -9.98 5.95
N GLY A 233 -8.90 -8.89 5.28
CA GLY A 233 -9.47 -7.59 5.61
C GLY A 233 -10.93 -7.51 5.15
N SER A 234 -11.75 -6.79 5.91
CA SER A 234 -13.20 -6.63 5.66
C SER A 234 -13.60 -5.25 5.12
N PHE A 235 -12.62 -4.43 4.74
CA PHE A 235 -12.94 -3.09 4.22
C PHE A 235 -13.60 -3.12 2.82
N LEU A 236 -13.56 -4.25 2.12
CA LEU A 236 -14.20 -4.43 0.81
C LEU A 236 -15.69 -4.01 0.83
N ASP A 237 -16.42 -4.33 1.91
CA ASP A 237 -17.84 -4.03 2.07
C ASP A 237 -18.13 -2.52 2.18
N PHE A 238 -17.13 -1.72 2.53
CA PHE A 238 -17.24 -0.27 2.66
C PHE A 238 -16.86 0.50 1.40
N LEU A 239 -16.31 -0.16 0.38
CA LEU A 239 -16.00 0.48 -0.89
C LEU A 239 -17.27 1.00 -1.54
N LYS A 240 -17.18 2.18 -2.15
CA LYS A 240 -18.32 2.87 -2.78
C LYS A 240 -18.26 2.83 -4.31
N VAL A 241 -17.05 2.88 -4.87
CA VAL A 241 -16.85 2.89 -6.32
C VAL A 241 -15.84 1.86 -6.82
N HIS A 242 -14.77 1.59 -6.07
CA HIS A 242 -13.73 0.67 -6.53
C HIS A 242 -14.28 -0.76 -6.61
N PHE A 243 -14.09 -1.44 -7.76
CA PHE A 243 -14.70 -2.73 -8.14
C PHE A 243 -16.23 -2.74 -8.26
N LYS A 244 -16.88 -1.58 -8.34
CA LYS A 244 -18.35 -1.49 -8.46
C LYS A 244 -18.80 -0.98 -9.82
N ALA A 245 -18.01 -1.20 -10.88
CA ALA A 245 -18.43 -0.87 -12.24
C ALA A 245 -19.78 -1.51 -12.57
N LYS A 246 -20.64 -0.77 -13.27
CA LYS A 246 -22.02 -1.13 -13.61
C LYS A 246 -22.99 -1.22 -12.41
N GLN A 247 -22.51 -1.15 -11.15
CA GLN A 247 -23.38 -1.09 -9.98
C GLN A 247 -23.96 0.33 -9.80
N ILE A 248 -25.07 0.39 -9.09
CA ILE A 248 -25.78 1.65 -8.80
C ILE A 248 -24.99 2.46 -7.77
N CYS A 249 -24.77 3.73 -8.06
CA CYS A 249 -24.18 4.69 -7.12
C CYS A 249 -25.09 4.88 -5.90
N SER A 250 -24.57 4.71 -4.70
CA SER A 250 -25.33 4.84 -3.45
C SER A 250 -25.80 6.28 -3.13
N ILE A 251 -25.43 7.26 -3.94
CA ILE A 251 -25.79 8.69 -3.72
C ILE A 251 -26.83 9.16 -4.76
N CYS A 252 -26.59 8.96 -6.05
CA CYS A 252 -27.41 9.53 -7.12
C CYS A 252 -28.13 8.48 -7.98
N LEU A 253 -27.98 7.19 -7.66
CA LEU A 253 -28.59 6.06 -8.33
C LEU A 253 -28.17 5.85 -9.81
N ASN A 254 -27.23 6.64 -10.34
CA ASN A 254 -26.62 6.39 -11.64
C ASN A 254 -25.59 5.27 -11.57
N HIS A 255 -25.20 4.71 -12.70
CA HIS A 255 -24.23 3.65 -12.77
C HIS A 255 -22.80 4.16 -12.52
N ILE A 256 -22.02 3.42 -11.75
CA ILE A 256 -20.58 3.60 -11.61
C ILE A 256 -19.93 3.10 -12.89
N ILE A 257 -19.01 3.89 -13.44
CA ILE A 257 -18.26 3.56 -14.64
C ILE A 257 -16.82 3.17 -14.30
N ARG A 258 -16.21 2.39 -15.20
CA ARG A 258 -14.79 2.08 -15.18
C ARG A 258 -14.16 2.43 -16.52
N PHE A 259 -12.99 3.06 -16.47
CA PHE A 259 -12.15 3.31 -17.63
C PHE A 259 -10.67 3.34 -17.22
N LYS A 260 -9.76 3.40 -18.18
CA LYS A 260 -8.32 3.54 -17.92
C LYS A 260 -7.83 4.95 -18.19
N ASP A 261 -6.96 5.43 -17.31
CA ASP A 261 -6.13 6.62 -17.50
C ASP A 261 -4.69 6.26 -17.14
N HIS A 262 -3.76 6.50 -18.07
CA HIS A 262 -2.34 6.16 -17.91
C HIS A 262 -2.08 4.73 -17.37
N GLY A 263 -2.82 3.75 -17.92
CA GLY A 263 -2.68 2.33 -17.54
C GLY A 263 -3.27 1.96 -16.17
N ARG A 264 -3.99 2.87 -15.51
CA ARG A 264 -4.65 2.64 -14.22
C ARG A 264 -6.16 2.73 -14.35
N SER A 265 -6.87 1.72 -13.83
CA SER A 265 -8.33 1.75 -13.80
C SER A 265 -8.84 2.83 -12.86
N ILE A 266 -9.72 3.67 -13.36
CA ILE A 266 -10.52 4.63 -12.61
C ILE A 266 -11.91 4.04 -12.43
N TYR A 267 -12.43 4.11 -11.22
CA TYR A 267 -13.81 3.81 -10.89
C TYR A 267 -14.44 5.07 -10.32
N CYS A 268 -15.51 5.55 -10.92
CA CYS A 268 -16.17 6.78 -10.49
C CYS A 268 -17.66 6.78 -10.82
N CYS A 269 -18.42 7.63 -10.13
CA CYS A 269 -19.76 7.98 -10.54
C CYS A 269 -19.70 9.22 -11.45
N PRO A 270 -20.09 9.14 -12.72
CA PRO A 270 -19.94 10.26 -13.65
C PRO A 270 -20.77 11.48 -13.23
N VAL A 271 -21.92 11.26 -12.60
CA VAL A 271 -22.82 12.33 -12.14
C VAL A 271 -22.27 12.99 -10.85
N CYS A 272 -22.02 12.18 -9.80
CA CYS A 272 -21.54 12.73 -8.52
C CYS A 272 -20.17 13.41 -8.63
N GLN A 273 -19.35 12.99 -9.58
CA GLN A 273 -18.00 13.53 -9.79
C GLN A 273 -17.89 14.44 -11.03
N ASN A 274 -19.03 14.86 -11.58
CA ASN A 274 -19.15 15.89 -12.62
C ASN A 274 -18.26 15.63 -13.84
N LEU A 275 -18.30 14.43 -14.43
CA LEU A 275 -17.65 14.19 -15.71
C LEU A 275 -18.42 14.91 -16.81
N THR A 276 -17.69 15.63 -17.68
CA THR A 276 -18.31 16.36 -18.79
C THR A 276 -18.73 15.40 -19.92
N ALA A 277 -19.69 15.81 -20.74
CA ALA A 277 -20.11 15.04 -21.92
C ALA A 277 -18.93 14.74 -22.87
N GLU A 278 -18.03 15.72 -23.03
CA GLU A 278 -16.82 15.56 -23.84
C GLU A 278 -15.88 14.50 -23.26
N GLN A 279 -15.69 14.49 -21.93
CA GLN A 279 -14.89 13.46 -21.25
C GLN A 279 -15.53 12.08 -21.41
N LEU A 280 -16.83 11.97 -21.24
CA LEU A 280 -17.57 10.71 -21.42
C LEU A 280 -17.46 10.19 -22.85
N ALA A 281 -17.54 11.06 -23.85
CA ALA A 281 -17.39 10.68 -25.25
C ALA A 281 -15.98 10.16 -25.60
N LYS A 282 -14.93 10.66 -24.90
CA LYS A 282 -13.54 10.23 -25.10
C LYS A 282 -13.14 8.99 -24.30
N ILE A 283 -13.95 8.60 -23.31
CA ILE A 283 -13.67 7.45 -22.48
C ILE A 283 -14.10 6.18 -23.22
N ASN A 284 -13.14 5.33 -23.57
CA ASN A 284 -13.44 3.96 -23.97
C ASN A 284 -13.87 3.19 -22.68
N LEU A 285 -15.16 2.95 -22.56
CA LEU A 285 -15.72 2.15 -21.45
C LEU A 285 -15.23 0.71 -21.63
N GLU A 286 -14.34 0.26 -20.74
CA GLU A 286 -13.92 -1.14 -20.73
C GLU A 286 -15.12 -2.01 -20.32
N GLU A 287 -15.46 -2.98 -21.15
CA GLU A 287 -16.34 -4.07 -20.76
C GLU A 287 -15.64 -4.84 -19.62
N VAL A 288 -16.25 -4.79 -18.46
CA VAL A 288 -15.81 -5.61 -17.33
C VAL A 288 -16.43 -6.98 -17.55
N GLU A 289 -15.63 -7.96 -17.97
CA GLU A 289 -15.98 -9.35 -17.67
C GLU A 289 -16.09 -9.45 -16.15
N GLU A 290 -17.28 -9.81 -15.68
CA GLU A 290 -17.50 -10.10 -14.27
C GLU A 290 -16.65 -11.30 -13.89
N THR A 291 -15.47 -11.03 -13.33
CA THR A 291 -14.79 -12.03 -12.51
C THR A 291 -15.71 -12.23 -11.29
N LYS A 292 -16.45 -13.30 -11.28
CA LYS A 292 -17.20 -13.76 -10.11
C LYS A 292 -16.26 -13.77 -8.92
N LEU A 293 -16.54 -12.90 -7.94
CA LEU A 293 -15.90 -12.86 -6.65
C LEU A 293 -16.22 -14.10 -5.82
#